data_3c664d33541d6dc0cc7efef1cec55e7f
#
_entry.id   3c664d33541d6dc0cc7efef1cec55e7f
#
_cell.length_a   1.000
_cell.length_b   1.000
_cell.length_c   1.000
_cell.angle_alpha   90.00
_cell.angle_beta   90.00
_cell.angle_gamma   90.00
#
_symmetry.space_group_name_H-M   'P 1'
#
loop_
_entity.id
_entity.type
_entity.pdbx_description
1 polymer ?
#
loop_
_entity_poly.entity_id
_entity_poly.type
_entity_poly.pdbx_seq_one_letter_code
_entity_poly.pdbx_strand_id
1 'polypeptide(L)'
;MNNELKKLAKILRSLDVYAKIEEKGTENEFICVRENNHGISFEWEIWYVGYYYELHLFVNNELMYDQTYLYSPLFVVGQLTSDIQKY
;
A
#
# COMPACT_ATOMS: atom_id res chain seq x y z
N MET A 1 -1.96 8.79 15.74
CA MET A 1 -1.21 8.05 14.71
C MET A 1 -1.65 6.59 14.71
N ASN A 2 -1.90 6.03 13.54
CA ASN A 2 -2.37 4.65 13.41
C ASN A 2 -1.21 3.66 13.59
N ASN A 3 -1.26 2.86 14.65
CA ASN A 3 -0.20 1.90 14.96
C ASN A 3 -0.09 0.78 13.92
N GLU A 4 -1.20 0.38 13.31
CA GLU A 4 -1.19 -0.67 12.29
C GLU A 4 -0.50 -0.21 11.02
N LEU A 5 -0.73 1.03 10.58
CA LEU A 5 -0.03 1.60 9.44
C LEU A 5 1.46 1.77 9.74
N LYS A 6 1.80 2.18 10.96
CA LYS A 6 3.18 2.33 11.36
C LYS A 6 3.94 0.99 11.33
N LYS A 7 3.30 -0.08 11.82
CA LYS A 7 3.88 -1.43 11.77
C LYS A 7 4.06 -1.90 10.33
N LEU A 8 3.05 -1.69 9.49
CA LEU A 8 3.11 -2.09 8.09
C LEU A 8 4.21 -1.33 7.34
N ALA A 9 4.31 -0.01 7.56
CA ALA A 9 5.36 0.79 6.93
C ALA A 9 6.74 0.26 7.29
N LYS A 10 6.94 -0.13 8.55
CA LYS A 10 8.19 -0.70 9.02
C LYS A 10 8.51 -2.02 8.33
N ILE A 11 7.51 -2.89 8.18
CA ILE A 11 7.67 -4.17 7.47
C ILE A 11 8.03 -3.92 6.01
N LEU A 12 7.32 -3.03 5.33
CA LEU A 12 7.59 -2.71 3.93
C LEU A 12 9.01 -2.18 3.74
N ARG A 13 9.44 -1.27 4.61
CA ARG A 13 10.80 -0.72 4.54
C ARG A 13 11.86 -1.78 4.78
N SER A 14 11.59 -2.76 5.63
CA SER A 14 12.52 -3.87 5.88
C SER A 14 12.67 -4.77 4.66
N LEU A 15 11.72 -4.72 3.73
CA LEU A 15 11.75 -5.45 2.46
C LEU A 15 12.22 -4.57 1.30
N ASP A 16 12.85 -3.44 1.61
CA ASP A 16 13.33 -2.46 0.62
C ASP A 16 12.21 -1.83 -0.22
N VAL A 17 11.00 -1.82 0.31
CA VAL A 17 9.88 -1.13 -0.31
C VAL A 17 9.78 0.28 0.26
N TYR A 18 9.82 1.28 -0.60
CA TYR A 18 9.68 2.67 -0.16
C TYR A 18 8.23 2.94 0.20
N ALA A 19 7.97 3.07 1.50
CA ALA A 19 6.64 3.31 2.03
C ALA A 19 6.64 4.63 2.79
N LYS A 20 5.78 5.56 2.39
CA LYS A 20 5.66 6.87 3.01
C LYS A 20 4.28 7.01 3.64
N ILE A 21 4.25 7.46 4.90
CA ILE A 21 2.98 7.74 5.57
C ILE A 21 2.55 9.16 5.21
N GLU A 22 1.41 9.27 4.53
CA GLU A 22 0.79 10.54 4.14
C GLU A 22 -0.26 10.93 5.17
N GLU A 23 -0.56 12.23 5.28
CA GLU A 23 -1.55 12.78 6.23
C GLU A 23 -1.28 12.32 7.66
N LYS A 24 0.01 12.24 8.00
CA LYS A 24 0.48 11.69 9.27
C LYS A 24 -0.13 12.42 10.46
N GLY A 25 -0.68 11.64 11.40
CA GLY A 25 -1.28 12.19 12.61
C GLY A 25 -2.74 12.61 12.46
N THR A 26 -3.33 12.47 11.29
CA THR A 26 -4.73 12.77 11.05
C THR A 26 -5.56 11.48 10.91
N GLU A 27 -6.88 11.61 10.87
CA GLU A 27 -7.77 10.48 10.63
C GLU A 27 -7.74 10.00 9.18
N ASN A 28 -7.10 10.76 8.28
CA ASN A 28 -6.96 10.42 6.86
C ASN A 28 -5.58 9.87 6.54
N GLU A 29 -4.90 9.32 7.52
CA GLU A 29 -3.56 8.76 7.38
C GLU A 29 -3.57 7.51 6.50
N PHE A 30 -2.63 7.43 5.57
CA PHE A 30 -2.46 6.25 4.72
C PHE A 30 -0.99 6.10 4.32
N ILE A 31 -0.64 4.89 3.83
CA ILE A 31 0.71 4.63 3.29
C ILE A 31 0.66 4.74 1.78
N CYS A 32 1.60 5.50 1.22
CA CYS A 32 1.80 5.56 -0.22
C CYS A 32 3.04 4.74 -0.57
N VAL A 33 2.89 3.80 -1.49
CA VAL A 33 4.00 3.01 -2.04
C VAL A 33 4.07 3.26 -3.53
N ARG A 34 5.26 3.57 -4.03
CA ARG A 34 5.49 3.78 -5.45
C ARG A 34 6.60 2.86 -5.94
N GLU A 35 6.38 2.26 -7.10
CA GLU A 35 7.33 1.39 -7.75
C GLU A 35 7.32 1.65 -9.25
N ASN A 36 8.49 1.52 -9.88
CA ASN A 36 8.59 1.53 -11.33
C ASN A 36 9.17 0.20 -11.76
N ASN A 37 8.43 -0.55 -12.57
CA ASN A 37 8.83 -1.87 -13.02
C ASN A 37 8.74 -1.93 -14.54
N HIS A 38 9.90 -2.02 -15.20
CA HIS A 38 9.98 -2.07 -16.66
C HIS A 38 9.25 -0.91 -17.35
N GLY A 39 9.39 0.30 -16.80
CA GLY A 39 8.76 1.49 -17.34
C GLY A 39 7.29 1.67 -16.97
N ILE A 40 6.71 0.74 -16.22
CA ILE A 40 5.34 0.84 -15.74
C ILE A 40 5.36 1.42 -14.32
N SER A 41 4.60 2.48 -14.12
CA SER A 41 4.52 3.16 -12.84
C SER A 41 3.37 2.59 -12.00
N PHE A 42 3.71 2.10 -10.81
CA PHE A 42 2.74 1.58 -9.85
C PHE A 42 2.67 2.52 -8.67
N GLU A 43 1.45 2.78 -8.19
CA GLU A 43 1.24 3.51 -6.93
C GLU A 43 0.14 2.82 -6.15
N TRP A 44 0.42 2.47 -4.89
CA TRP A 44 -0.59 1.92 -3.97
C TRP A 44 -0.84 2.92 -2.87
N GLU A 45 -2.12 3.10 -2.54
CA GLU A 45 -2.54 3.77 -1.32
C GLU A 45 -3.08 2.70 -0.39
N ILE A 46 -2.54 2.63 0.82
CA ILE A 46 -2.88 1.59 1.78
C ILE A 46 -3.47 2.26 3.01
N TRP A 47 -4.73 1.98 3.24
CA TRP A 47 -5.51 2.51 4.36
C TRP A 47 -5.78 1.41 5.37
N TYR A 48 -5.89 1.76 6.65
CA TYR A 48 -6.33 0.83 7.68
C TYR A 48 -7.66 1.33 8.23
N VAL A 49 -8.71 0.54 8.06
CA VAL A 49 -10.08 0.96 8.34
C VAL A 49 -10.70 0.19 9.52
N GLY A 50 -9.92 -0.07 10.55
CA GLY A 50 -10.40 -0.67 11.78
C GLY A 50 -9.85 -2.07 12.03
N TYR A 51 -10.11 -3.02 11.15
CA TYR A 51 -9.59 -4.40 11.27
C TYR A 51 -9.06 -4.96 9.97
N TYR A 52 -9.01 -4.20 8.90
CA TYR A 52 -8.43 -4.67 7.65
C TYR A 52 -7.76 -3.50 6.94
N TYR A 53 -6.89 -3.86 5.99
CA TYR A 53 -6.25 -2.90 5.10
C TYR A 53 -7.06 -2.81 3.82
N GLU A 54 -7.28 -1.59 3.35
CA GLU A 54 -7.93 -1.33 2.08
C GLU A 54 -6.88 -0.75 1.14
N LEU A 55 -6.75 -1.33 -0.06
CA LEU A 55 -5.77 -0.93 -1.03
C LEU A 55 -6.42 -0.28 -2.24
N HIS A 56 -5.78 0.78 -2.73
CA HIS A 56 -6.11 1.40 -4.00
C HIS A 56 -4.87 1.30 -4.87
N LEU A 57 -5.00 0.75 -6.08
CA LEU A 57 -3.88 0.62 -7.01
C LEU A 57 -4.08 1.52 -8.22
N PHE A 58 -3.04 2.29 -8.52
CA PHE A 58 -2.95 3.09 -9.74
C PHE A 58 -1.79 2.55 -10.59
N VAL A 59 -2.05 2.27 -11.86
CA VAL A 59 -1.01 1.86 -12.81
C VAL A 59 -0.97 2.92 -13.92
N ASN A 60 0.18 3.56 -14.09
CA ASN A 60 0.35 4.69 -14.99
C ASN A 60 -0.72 5.76 -14.76
N ASN A 61 -0.97 6.07 -13.48
CA ASN A 61 -1.95 7.05 -13.01
C ASN A 61 -3.41 6.68 -13.27
N GLU A 62 -3.69 5.45 -13.64
CA GLU A 62 -5.05 4.97 -13.86
C GLU A 62 -5.47 4.03 -12.73
N LEU A 63 -6.61 4.31 -12.10
CA LEU A 63 -7.12 3.50 -11.00
C LEU A 63 -7.52 2.11 -11.50
N MET A 64 -6.89 1.07 -10.94
CA MET A 64 -7.17 -0.32 -11.27
C MET A 64 -8.18 -0.95 -10.33
N TYR A 65 -8.04 -0.67 -9.03
CA TYR A 65 -9.01 -1.12 -8.02
C TYR A 65 -8.91 -0.22 -6.81
N ASP A 66 -10.00 -0.14 -6.02
CA ASP A 66 -10.07 0.68 -4.81
C ASP A 66 -10.71 -0.01 -3.62
N GLN A 67 -10.98 -1.32 -3.73
CA GLN A 67 -11.66 -2.07 -2.67
C GLN A 67 -11.09 -3.47 -2.53
N THR A 68 -9.85 -3.56 -2.07
CA THR A 68 -9.25 -4.84 -1.73
C THR A 68 -9.11 -4.89 -0.22
N TYR A 69 -9.72 -5.90 0.41
CA TYR A 69 -9.79 -6.05 1.86
C TYR A 69 -8.80 -7.13 2.31
N LEU A 70 -7.75 -6.71 3.02
CA LEU A 70 -6.68 -7.58 3.44
C LEU A 70 -6.52 -7.50 4.96
N TYR A 71 -6.47 -8.65 5.62
CA TYR A 71 -6.56 -8.73 7.08
C TYR A 71 -5.22 -8.81 7.78
N SER A 72 -4.11 -8.87 7.06
CA SER A 72 -2.78 -8.90 7.68
C SER A 72 -1.75 -8.20 6.82
N PRO A 73 -0.63 -7.73 7.43
CA PRO A 73 0.47 -7.15 6.68
C PRO A 73 1.04 -8.09 5.61
N LEU A 74 1.08 -9.39 5.89
CA LEU A 74 1.59 -10.37 4.95
C LEU A 74 0.75 -10.41 3.68
N PHE A 75 -0.57 -10.31 3.81
CA PHE A 75 -1.46 -10.26 2.65
C PHE A 75 -1.27 -8.98 1.84
N VAL A 76 -0.96 -7.86 2.51
CA VAL A 76 -0.66 -6.61 1.80
C VAL A 76 0.60 -6.80 0.95
N VAL A 77 1.67 -7.34 1.52
CA VAL A 77 2.92 -7.61 0.79
C VAL A 77 2.64 -8.53 -0.41
N GLY A 78 1.87 -9.58 -0.20
CA GLY A 78 1.49 -10.51 -1.26
C GLY A 78 0.71 -9.82 -2.38
N GLN A 79 -0.18 -8.91 -2.04
CA GLN A 79 -0.96 -8.17 -3.02
C GLN A 79 -0.06 -7.26 -3.88
N LEU A 80 0.89 -6.55 -3.26
CA LEU A 80 1.83 -5.71 -4.01
C LEU A 80 2.63 -6.54 -5.01
N THR A 81 3.14 -7.69 -4.57
CA THR A 81 3.92 -8.59 -5.42
C THR A 81 3.08 -9.12 -6.58
N SER A 82 1.87 -9.55 -6.29
CA SER A 82 0.94 -10.08 -7.28
C SER A 82 0.60 -9.01 -8.33
N ASP A 83 0.37 -7.77 -7.90
CA ASP A 83 0.04 -6.67 -8.79
C ASP A 83 1.17 -6.37 -9.77
N ILE A 84 2.41 -6.34 -9.29
CA ILE A 84 3.57 -6.10 -10.15
C ILE A 84 3.69 -7.19 -11.21
N GLN A 85 3.37 -8.43 -10.88
CA GLN A 85 3.42 -9.54 -11.83
C GLN A 85 2.28 -9.52 -12.83
N LYS A 86 1.12 -9.00 -12.41
CA LYS A 86 -0.09 -8.99 -13.24
C LYS A 86 -0.07 -7.88 -14.29
N TYR A 87 0.44 -6.71 -13.93
CA TYR A 87 0.46 -5.54 -14.78
C TYR A 87 1.87 -5.23 -15.26
#